data_9528cfa2cd94138ba48810e1ab806efb
#
_entry.id   9528cfa2cd94138ba48810e1ab806efb
#
_cell.length_a   1.000
_cell.length_b   1.000
_cell.length_c   1.000
_cell.angle_alpha   90.00
_cell.angle_beta   90.00
_cell.angle_gamma   90.00
#
_symmetry.space_group_name_H-M   'P 1'
#
loop_
_entity.id
_entity.type
_entity.pdbx_description
1 polymer ?
#
loop_
_entity_poly.entity_id
_entity_poly.type
_entity_poly.pdbx_seq_one_letter_code
_entity_poly.pdbx_strand_id
1 'polypeptide(L)'
;MTTGNPHNALLLGIDFGTSRTAVMSNRKFKELIHSVVGYPRDIIGVKILNRTQVIGAEALDKRSLLELHFPLENGVLREGSEKELEAAHELLRHTIELAEPRAGEKICGVIGVPARASVANKEQLLKLTEGLMDIAMVVSEPFMVAYGLSKLTNAFIVDIGAGTTDICAMKGTVPSVENQATILKGGDYVDELLVAAIRDAYPTAQLDRHVARRIKEHSSFVGEPGDPIIQILRLNGRPTEVDLTDAVRATCETIVPDIVEHLKRLLLVFDADHQAEALSNIILAGGGSRIRGLGAMIGHHLREYGDVRVTMVADPDFSGAQGALKLAMELPPEYWNQIGDVIGTVG
;
A
#
# COMPACT_ATOMS: atom_id res chain seq x y z
N MET A 1 -29.33 25.21 4.55
CA MET A 1 -28.17 24.35 4.31
C MET A 1 -28.50 23.57 3.06
N THR A 2 -27.83 23.84 1.95
CA THR A 2 -28.12 23.22 0.64
C THR A 2 -27.57 21.80 0.67
N THR A 3 -28.45 20.82 0.73
CA THR A 3 -28.16 19.40 0.49
C THR A 3 -27.68 19.23 -0.95
N GLY A 4 -26.39 19.44 -1.18
CA GLY A 4 -25.80 19.26 -2.50
C GLY A 4 -25.85 17.79 -2.90
N ASN A 5 -26.41 17.51 -4.06
CA ASN A 5 -26.48 16.20 -4.65
C ASN A 5 -25.04 15.66 -4.85
N PRO A 6 -24.64 14.52 -4.25
CA PRO A 6 -23.28 13.97 -4.39
C PRO A 6 -22.89 13.62 -5.83
N HIS A 7 -23.86 13.57 -6.76
CA HIS A 7 -23.59 13.41 -8.20
C HIS A 7 -22.79 14.57 -8.82
N ASN A 8 -22.66 15.71 -8.12
CA ASN A 8 -21.86 16.86 -8.56
C ASN A 8 -20.54 17.01 -7.76
N ALA A 9 -20.21 16.08 -6.87
CA ALA A 9 -18.98 16.11 -6.09
C ALA A 9 -17.81 15.47 -6.86
N LEU A 10 -16.60 15.92 -6.55
CA LEU A 10 -15.39 15.15 -6.88
C LEU A 10 -15.30 13.99 -5.90
N LEU A 11 -15.42 12.77 -6.39
CA LEU A 11 -15.26 11.55 -5.61
C LEU A 11 -13.85 11.00 -5.80
N LEU A 12 -13.17 10.73 -4.69
CA LEU A 12 -11.81 10.20 -4.68
C LEU A 12 -11.75 8.85 -3.99
N GLY A 13 -11.02 7.91 -4.59
CA GLY A 13 -10.54 6.70 -3.94
C GLY A 13 -9.02 6.83 -3.77
N ILE A 14 -8.55 6.77 -2.52
CA ILE A 14 -7.15 6.97 -2.19
C ILE A 14 -6.63 5.75 -1.42
N ASP A 15 -5.56 5.18 -1.92
CA ASP A 15 -4.74 4.21 -1.19
C ASP A 15 -3.50 4.97 -0.69
N PHE A 16 -3.52 5.35 0.60
CA PHE A 16 -2.50 6.22 1.20
C PHE A 16 -1.39 5.37 1.80
N GLY A 17 -0.56 4.76 0.94
CA GLY A 17 0.41 3.73 1.32
C GLY A 17 1.79 4.27 1.70
N THR A 18 2.55 3.44 2.43
CA THR A 18 3.89 3.76 2.97
C THR A 18 4.89 4.21 1.90
N SER A 19 4.94 3.57 0.75
CA SER A 19 5.91 3.87 -0.31
C SER A 19 5.30 4.67 -1.45
N ARG A 20 4.03 4.41 -1.75
CA ARG A 20 3.30 5.02 -2.86
C ARG A 20 1.87 5.30 -2.43
N THR A 21 1.35 6.43 -2.86
CA THR A 21 -0.04 6.82 -2.72
C THR A 21 -0.70 6.71 -4.09
N ALA A 22 -1.73 5.87 -4.19
CA ALA A 22 -2.54 5.76 -5.40
C ALA A 22 -3.83 6.56 -5.25
N VAL A 23 -4.22 7.30 -6.27
CA VAL A 23 -5.46 8.08 -6.29
C VAL A 23 -6.21 7.86 -7.59
N MET A 24 -7.52 7.71 -7.48
CA MET A 24 -8.44 7.65 -8.61
C MET A 24 -9.64 8.56 -8.37
N SER A 25 -10.20 9.14 -9.43
CA SER A 25 -11.40 9.97 -9.31
C SER A 25 -12.53 9.52 -10.25
N ASN A 26 -13.77 9.92 -9.92
CA ASN A 26 -14.95 9.72 -10.76
C ASN A 26 -14.87 10.44 -12.12
N ARG A 27 -13.81 11.21 -12.37
CA ARG A 27 -13.51 11.88 -13.66
C ARG A 27 -12.47 11.14 -14.49
N LYS A 28 -12.22 9.85 -14.20
CA LYS A 28 -11.23 9.01 -14.89
C LYS A 28 -9.77 9.46 -14.66
N PHE A 29 -9.53 10.31 -13.67
CA PHE A 29 -8.17 10.63 -13.24
C PHE A 29 -7.61 9.43 -12.47
N LYS A 30 -6.31 9.16 -12.65
CA LYS A 30 -5.58 8.06 -12.03
C LYS A 30 -4.11 8.44 -11.94
N GLU A 31 -3.54 8.44 -10.74
CA GLU A 31 -2.14 8.78 -10.51
C GLU A 31 -1.54 7.96 -9.38
N LEU A 32 -0.23 7.67 -9.50
CA LEU A 32 0.56 6.96 -8.49
C LEU A 32 1.74 7.84 -8.08
N ILE A 33 1.76 8.25 -6.83
CA ILE A 33 2.71 9.22 -6.28
C ILE A 33 3.61 8.51 -5.28
N HIS A 34 4.93 8.73 -5.32
CA HIS A 34 5.79 8.29 -4.22
C HIS A 34 5.45 9.06 -2.94
N SER A 35 5.24 8.34 -1.83
CA SER A 35 4.85 8.91 -0.52
C SER A 35 6.06 9.55 0.17
N VAL A 36 6.59 10.60 -0.43
CA VAL A 36 7.75 11.35 0.06
C VAL A 36 7.61 12.84 -0.24
N VAL A 37 7.99 13.65 0.73
CA VAL A 37 8.07 15.12 0.63
C VAL A 37 9.50 15.53 0.94
N GLY A 38 10.10 16.36 0.11
CA GLY A 38 11.43 16.89 0.27
C GLY A 38 11.43 18.39 0.50
N TYR A 39 12.13 18.84 1.52
CA TYR A 39 12.35 20.26 1.81
C TYR A 39 13.80 20.63 1.49
N PRO A 40 14.08 21.81 0.90
CA PRO A 40 15.46 22.24 0.65
C PRO A 40 16.30 22.21 1.93
N ARG A 41 17.50 21.58 1.88
CA ARG A 41 18.37 21.45 3.06
C ARG A 41 18.99 22.77 3.50
N ASP A 42 19.26 23.63 2.53
CA ASP A 42 19.98 24.87 2.74
C ASP A 42 19.63 25.92 1.67
N ILE A 43 20.27 27.09 1.76
CA ILE A 43 20.08 28.19 0.83
C ILE A 43 20.40 27.83 -0.63
N ILE A 44 21.31 26.86 -0.86
CA ILE A 44 21.68 26.40 -2.21
C ILE A 44 20.49 25.61 -2.78
N GLY A 45 19.93 24.69 -2.00
CA GLY A 45 18.72 23.95 -2.36
C GLY A 45 17.55 24.88 -2.66
N VAL A 46 17.28 25.89 -1.81
CA VAL A 46 16.24 26.90 -2.04
C VAL A 46 16.48 27.63 -3.36
N LYS A 47 17.72 28.08 -3.62
CA LYS A 47 18.07 28.85 -4.83
C LYS A 47 17.92 28.01 -6.10
N ILE A 48 18.35 26.73 -6.07
CA ILE A 48 18.31 25.85 -7.25
C ILE A 48 16.87 25.42 -7.55
N LEU A 49 16.11 25.06 -6.52
CA LEU A 49 14.77 24.52 -6.69
C LEU A 49 13.71 25.62 -6.90
N ASN A 50 13.94 26.81 -6.36
CA ASN A 50 12.99 27.94 -6.33
C ASN A 50 11.59 27.53 -5.84
N ARG A 51 11.54 26.59 -4.91
CA ARG A 51 10.34 26.02 -4.30
C ARG A 51 10.62 25.69 -2.85
N THR A 52 9.57 25.74 -2.02
CA THR A 52 9.67 25.43 -0.58
C THR A 52 9.63 23.91 -0.32
N GLN A 53 9.07 23.16 -1.25
CA GLN A 53 8.95 21.70 -1.16
C GLN A 53 8.87 21.05 -2.54
N VAL A 54 9.18 19.76 -2.58
CA VAL A 54 9.11 18.90 -3.76
C VAL A 54 8.48 17.56 -3.33
N ILE A 55 7.55 17.03 -4.10
CA ILE A 55 6.78 15.82 -3.73
C ILE A 55 6.98 14.71 -4.75
N GLY A 56 6.95 13.47 -4.28
CA GLY A 56 6.93 12.30 -5.14
C GLY A 56 8.28 11.97 -5.79
N ALA A 57 8.24 11.49 -7.04
CA ALA A 57 9.43 11.05 -7.76
C ALA A 57 10.49 12.13 -7.88
N GLU A 58 10.09 13.38 -8.10
CA GLU A 58 11.01 14.52 -8.22
C GLU A 58 11.80 14.74 -6.92
N ALA A 59 11.20 14.49 -5.75
CA ALA A 59 11.92 14.58 -4.47
C ALA A 59 13.01 13.51 -4.36
N LEU A 60 12.73 12.29 -4.82
CA LEU A 60 13.72 11.20 -4.86
C LEU A 60 14.88 11.52 -5.84
N ASP A 61 14.57 12.07 -7.00
CA ASP A 61 15.58 12.44 -8.00
C ASP A 61 16.49 13.56 -7.50
N LYS A 62 15.92 14.52 -6.77
CA LYS A 62 16.63 15.68 -6.22
C LYS A 62 17.08 15.52 -4.76
N ARG A 63 17.13 14.28 -4.25
CA ARG A 63 17.42 13.96 -2.84
C ARG A 63 18.72 14.54 -2.30
N SER A 64 19.72 14.84 -3.15
CA SER A 64 20.96 15.48 -2.73
C SER A 64 20.78 16.93 -2.24
N LEU A 65 19.74 17.62 -2.72
CA LEU A 65 19.38 18.98 -2.37
C LEU A 65 18.33 19.08 -1.27
N LEU A 66 17.69 17.93 -0.91
CA LEU A 66 16.49 17.86 -0.09
C LEU A 66 16.73 17.08 1.20
N GLU A 67 16.10 17.51 2.28
CA GLU A 67 15.77 16.68 3.43
C GLU A 67 14.46 15.95 3.10
N LEU A 68 14.52 14.61 3.03
CA LEU A 68 13.38 13.79 2.64
C LEU A 68 12.60 13.35 3.88
N HIS A 69 11.29 13.52 3.83
CA HIS A 69 10.33 13.06 4.82
C HIS A 69 9.46 11.97 4.22
N PHE A 70 9.34 10.84 4.92
CA PHE A 70 8.48 9.72 4.57
C PHE A 70 7.38 9.65 5.62
N PRO A 71 6.24 10.31 5.37
CA PRO A 71 5.25 10.58 6.41
C PRO A 71 4.47 9.34 6.88
N LEU A 72 4.62 8.23 6.17
CA LEU A 72 3.93 6.97 6.46
C LEU A 72 4.93 5.88 6.84
N GLU A 73 4.61 5.13 7.87
CA GLU A 73 5.34 3.95 8.33
C GLU A 73 4.35 2.83 8.65
N ASN A 74 4.59 1.65 8.08
CA ASN A 74 3.66 0.51 8.24
C ASN A 74 2.20 0.84 7.88
N GLY A 75 1.99 1.66 6.84
CA GLY A 75 0.67 2.07 6.36
C GLY A 75 -0.07 3.10 7.22
N VAL A 76 0.53 3.59 8.31
CA VAL A 76 -0.05 4.61 9.18
C VAL A 76 0.83 5.86 9.25
N LEU A 77 0.25 6.97 9.70
CA LEU A 77 1.01 8.21 9.89
C LEU A 77 2.12 7.99 10.92
N ARG A 78 3.32 8.46 10.59
CA ARG A 78 4.47 8.35 11.48
C ARG A 78 4.26 9.23 12.70
N GLU A 79 4.39 8.62 13.89
CA GLU A 79 4.17 9.30 15.16
C GLU A 79 5.39 10.15 15.59
N GLY A 80 5.15 11.16 16.42
CA GLY A 80 6.18 11.87 17.20
C GLY A 80 6.92 13.00 16.48
N SER A 81 6.56 13.36 15.24
CA SER A 81 7.21 14.46 14.50
C SER A 81 6.18 15.37 13.85
N GLU A 82 6.17 16.66 14.25
CA GLU A 82 5.34 17.69 13.58
C GLU A 82 5.68 17.81 12.08
N LYS A 83 6.95 17.66 11.73
CA LYS A 83 7.41 17.70 10.33
C LYS A 83 6.85 16.54 9.49
N GLU A 84 6.74 15.34 10.06
CA GLU A 84 6.18 14.20 9.35
C GLU A 84 4.66 14.37 9.15
N LEU A 85 3.96 14.96 10.13
CA LEU A 85 2.53 15.30 9.98
C LEU A 85 2.33 16.41 8.94
N GLU A 86 3.17 17.43 8.94
CA GLU A 86 3.17 18.46 7.89
C GLU A 86 3.43 17.84 6.51
N ALA A 87 4.42 16.97 6.39
CA ALA A 87 4.71 16.26 5.16
C ALA A 87 3.55 15.36 4.70
N ALA A 88 2.85 14.69 5.64
CA ALA A 88 1.65 13.91 5.35
C ALA A 88 0.52 14.80 4.79
N HIS A 89 0.29 15.94 5.43
CA HIS A 89 -0.73 16.91 4.98
C HIS A 89 -0.40 17.43 3.58
N GLU A 90 0.85 17.81 3.32
CA GLU A 90 1.30 18.29 2.02
C GLU A 90 1.19 17.21 0.93
N LEU A 91 1.51 15.95 1.26
CA LEU A 91 1.35 14.83 0.34
C LEU A 91 -0.13 14.60 0.00
N LEU A 92 -1.01 14.60 1.00
CA LEU A 92 -2.46 14.41 0.79
C LEU A 92 -3.05 15.60 0.00
N ARG A 93 -2.70 16.83 0.36
CA ARG A 93 -3.10 18.03 -0.38
C ARG A 93 -2.71 17.96 -1.84
N HIS A 94 -1.44 17.63 -2.12
CA HIS A 94 -0.94 17.45 -3.48
C HIS A 94 -1.70 16.35 -4.24
N THR A 95 -1.97 15.22 -3.57
CA THR A 95 -2.73 14.10 -4.15
C THR A 95 -4.14 14.53 -4.57
N ILE A 96 -4.80 15.37 -3.77
CA ILE A 96 -6.13 15.91 -4.09
C ILE A 96 -6.06 16.95 -5.21
N GLU A 97 -5.08 17.86 -5.16
CA GLU A 97 -4.88 18.91 -6.18
C GLU A 97 -4.64 18.32 -7.59
N LEU A 98 -3.95 17.20 -7.68
CA LEU A 98 -3.74 16.50 -8.97
C LEU A 98 -5.05 16.01 -9.61
N ALA A 99 -6.09 15.77 -8.83
CA ALA A 99 -7.41 15.43 -9.35
C ALA A 99 -8.22 16.65 -9.85
N GLU A 100 -7.62 17.85 -9.83
CA GLU A 100 -8.16 19.11 -10.34
C GLU A 100 -9.56 19.45 -9.81
N PRO A 101 -9.74 19.63 -8.47
CA PRO A 101 -11.01 20.05 -7.90
C PRO A 101 -11.42 21.44 -8.42
N ARG A 102 -12.69 21.62 -8.74
CA ARG A 102 -13.22 22.91 -9.21
C ARG A 102 -13.52 23.82 -8.04
N ALA A 103 -13.42 25.12 -8.25
CA ALA A 103 -13.74 26.10 -7.21
C ALA A 103 -15.18 25.91 -6.68
N GLY A 104 -15.31 25.73 -5.36
CA GLY A 104 -16.60 25.52 -4.69
C GLY A 104 -17.23 24.14 -4.88
N GLU A 105 -16.53 23.21 -5.48
CA GLU A 105 -16.98 21.83 -5.62
C GLU A 105 -16.76 21.06 -4.31
N LYS A 106 -17.73 20.22 -3.93
CA LYS A 106 -17.55 19.28 -2.81
C LYS A 106 -16.55 18.19 -3.17
N ILE A 107 -15.66 17.88 -2.24
CA ILE A 107 -14.67 16.81 -2.35
C ILE A 107 -15.02 15.74 -1.31
N CYS A 108 -15.34 14.54 -1.78
CA CYS A 108 -15.64 13.39 -0.93
C CYS A 108 -14.69 12.25 -1.25
N GLY A 109 -14.09 11.62 -0.24
CA GLY A 109 -13.09 10.58 -0.45
C GLY A 109 -13.23 9.39 0.47
N VAL A 110 -12.82 8.23 -0.07
CA VAL A 110 -12.58 7.00 0.70
C VAL A 110 -11.08 6.74 0.71
N ILE A 111 -10.50 6.56 1.90
CA ILE A 111 -9.06 6.42 2.10
C ILE A 111 -8.77 5.07 2.75
N GLY A 112 -7.80 4.35 2.22
CA GLY A 112 -7.33 3.07 2.75
C GLY A 112 -6.39 3.22 3.93
N VAL A 113 -6.51 2.27 4.86
CA VAL A 113 -5.56 2.05 5.96
C VAL A 113 -5.32 0.55 6.13
N PRO A 114 -4.21 0.12 6.76
CA PRO A 114 -3.98 -1.28 7.07
C PRO A 114 -5.16 -1.94 7.81
N ALA A 115 -5.34 -3.23 7.60
CA ALA A 115 -6.49 -3.99 8.11
C ALA A 115 -6.71 -3.83 9.63
N ARG A 116 -5.64 -3.72 10.41
CA ARG A 116 -5.68 -3.56 11.86
C ARG A 116 -5.18 -2.20 12.36
N ALA A 117 -5.32 -1.15 11.55
CA ALA A 117 -5.06 0.20 12.02
C ALA A 117 -5.93 0.52 13.24
N SER A 118 -5.32 1.11 14.28
CA SER A 118 -6.02 1.48 15.51
C SER A 118 -7.05 2.59 15.26
N VAL A 119 -8.00 2.75 16.19
CA VAL A 119 -8.94 3.88 16.14
C VAL A 119 -8.18 5.21 16.12
N ALA A 120 -7.13 5.34 16.92
CA ALA A 120 -6.30 6.55 16.96
C ALA A 120 -5.63 6.85 15.60
N ASN A 121 -5.11 5.84 14.90
CA ASN A 121 -4.54 6.03 13.56
C ASN A 121 -5.60 6.51 12.55
N LYS A 122 -6.81 5.93 12.60
CA LYS A 122 -7.93 6.32 11.73
C LYS A 122 -8.37 7.76 12.02
N GLU A 123 -8.52 8.13 13.29
CA GLU A 123 -8.87 9.49 13.71
C GLU A 123 -7.79 10.51 13.29
N GLN A 124 -6.52 10.16 13.42
CA GLN A 124 -5.41 11.01 13.00
C GLN A 124 -5.42 11.25 11.49
N LEU A 125 -5.70 10.20 10.69
CA LEU A 125 -5.84 10.34 9.24
C LEU A 125 -7.06 11.19 8.88
N LEU A 126 -8.19 11.04 9.56
CA LEU A 126 -9.38 11.88 9.34
C LEU A 126 -9.09 13.35 9.67
N LYS A 127 -8.38 13.64 10.76
CA LYS A 127 -7.92 15.02 11.06
C LYS A 127 -7.05 15.59 9.96
N LEU A 128 -6.22 14.76 9.32
CA LEU A 128 -5.38 15.20 8.20
C LEU A 128 -6.21 15.65 6.99
N THR A 129 -7.44 15.14 6.84
CA THR A 129 -8.34 15.52 5.74
C THR A 129 -9.11 16.80 5.99
N GLU A 130 -9.12 17.33 7.23
CA GLU A 130 -9.82 18.57 7.58
C GLU A 130 -9.31 19.76 6.75
N GLY A 131 -10.23 20.48 6.13
CA GLY A 131 -9.90 21.59 5.23
C GLY A 131 -9.45 21.18 3.82
N LEU A 132 -9.20 19.89 3.57
CA LEU A 132 -8.85 19.33 2.26
C LEU A 132 -10.04 18.64 1.58
N MET A 133 -10.89 17.99 2.37
CA MET A 133 -12.10 17.30 1.90
C MET A 133 -13.31 17.77 2.70
N ASP A 134 -14.48 17.78 2.06
CA ASP A 134 -15.75 18.04 2.75
C ASP A 134 -16.20 16.82 3.56
N ILE A 135 -15.95 15.63 3.03
CA ILE A 135 -16.27 14.36 3.69
C ILE A 135 -15.18 13.34 3.37
N ALA A 136 -14.67 12.67 4.41
CA ALA A 136 -13.73 11.58 4.27
C ALA A 136 -14.21 10.34 5.05
N MET A 137 -14.01 9.16 4.45
CA MET A 137 -14.23 7.86 5.07
C MET A 137 -12.92 7.07 5.06
N VAL A 138 -12.65 6.37 6.16
CA VAL A 138 -11.47 5.50 6.27
C VAL A 138 -11.93 4.04 6.35
N VAL A 139 -11.37 3.20 5.47
CA VAL A 139 -11.67 1.76 5.39
C VAL A 139 -10.39 0.94 5.30
N SER A 140 -10.45 -0.37 5.58
CA SER A 140 -9.27 -1.23 5.47
C SER A 140 -8.90 -1.50 4.00
N GLU A 141 -7.60 -1.48 3.69
CA GLU A 141 -7.04 -1.73 2.34
C GLU A 141 -7.55 -3.04 1.73
N PRO A 142 -7.47 -4.21 2.40
CA PRO A 142 -7.96 -5.45 1.79
C PRO A 142 -9.49 -5.44 1.57
N PHE A 143 -10.27 -4.72 2.39
CA PHE A 143 -11.70 -4.55 2.12
C PHE A 143 -11.94 -3.73 0.84
N MET A 144 -11.18 -2.66 0.62
CA MET A 144 -11.27 -1.89 -0.64
C MET A 144 -11.00 -2.78 -1.85
N VAL A 145 -9.94 -3.60 -1.81
CA VAL A 145 -9.61 -4.54 -2.89
C VAL A 145 -10.77 -5.52 -3.12
N ALA A 146 -11.30 -6.13 -2.04
CA ALA A 146 -12.44 -7.05 -2.12
C ALA A 146 -13.67 -6.39 -2.75
N TYR A 147 -13.96 -5.14 -2.32
CA TYR A 147 -15.10 -4.38 -2.82
C TYR A 147 -14.94 -4.05 -4.32
N GLY A 148 -13.75 -3.62 -4.72
CA GLY A 148 -13.41 -3.35 -6.12
C GLY A 148 -13.65 -4.55 -7.03
N LEU A 149 -13.26 -5.73 -6.56
CA LEU A 149 -13.41 -7.01 -7.28
C LEU A 149 -14.79 -7.66 -7.13
N SER A 150 -15.69 -7.11 -6.31
CA SER A 150 -16.97 -7.75 -5.93
C SER A 150 -16.76 -9.15 -5.32
N LYS A 151 -15.67 -9.35 -4.57
CA LYS A 151 -15.30 -10.58 -3.86
C LYS A 151 -15.56 -10.44 -2.36
N LEU A 152 -16.82 -10.24 -2.00
CA LEU A 152 -17.23 -9.92 -0.63
C LEU A 152 -17.61 -11.15 0.21
N THR A 153 -17.67 -12.34 -0.38
CA THR A 153 -18.02 -13.60 0.29
C THR A 153 -17.02 -14.68 -0.03
N ASN A 154 -16.75 -15.54 0.94
CA ASN A 154 -15.94 -16.76 0.80
C ASN A 154 -14.64 -16.54 0.00
N ALA A 155 -13.86 -15.53 0.39
CA ALA A 155 -12.61 -15.18 -0.26
C ALA A 155 -11.58 -14.67 0.76
N PHE A 156 -10.32 -14.80 0.42
CA PHE A 156 -9.21 -14.13 1.11
C PHE A 156 -8.63 -13.04 0.22
N ILE A 157 -8.37 -11.90 0.81
CA ILE A 157 -7.53 -10.86 0.22
C ILE A 157 -6.21 -10.84 1.00
N VAL A 158 -5.10 -10.91 0.29
CA VAL A 158 -3.74 -10.77 0.82
C VAL A 158 -3.12 -9.58 0.12
N ASP A 159 -3.11 -8.43 0.79
CA ASP A 159 -2.53 -7.19 0.28
C ASP A 159 -1.10 -7.03 0.80
N ILE A 160 -0.13 -7.10 -0.10
CA ILE A 160 1.30 -7.05 0.24
C ILE A 160 1.83 -5.67 -0.17
N GLY A 161 1.76 -4.74 0.76
CA GLY A 161 2.24 -3.38 0.60
C GLY A 161 3.75 -3.22 0.82
N ALA A 162 4.20 -1.98 0.94
CA ALA A 162 5.59 -1.69 1.28
C ALA A 162 5.87 -1.90 2.78
N GLY A 163 5.03 -1.38 3.67
CA GLY A 163 5.21 -1.50 5.12
C GLY A 163 4.62 -2.77 5.71
N THR A 164 3.45 -3.18 5.24
CA THR A 164 2.66 -4.28 5.80
C THR A 164 2.26 -5.31 4.76
N THR A 165 1.87 -6.48 5.26
CA THR A 165 1.03 -7.45 4.55
C THR A 165 -0.27 -7.60 5.33
N ASP A 166 -1.37 -7.24 4.70
CA ASP A 166 -2.70 -7.25 5.29
C ASP A 166 -3.54 -8.39 4.71
N ILE A 167 -4.16 -9.19 5.59
CA ILE A 167 -4.95 -10.34 5.18
C ILE A 167 -6.37 -10.19 5.73
N CYS A 168 -7.35 -10.41 4.88
CA CYS A 168 -8.76 -10.34 5.23
C CYS A 168 -9.54 -11.56 4.72
N ALA A 169 -10.35 -12.16 5.60
CA ALA A 169 -11.35 -13.17 5.29
C ALA A 169 -12.71 -12.50 5.04
N MET A 170 -13.20 -12.55 3.80
CA MET A 170 -14.44 -11.94 3.36
C MET A 170 -15.62 -12.90 3.57
N LYS A 171 -16.54 -12.54 4.48
CA LYS A 171 -17.68 -13.39 4.91
C LYS A 171 -19.06 -12.82 4.55
N GLY A 172 -19.14 -11.85 3.63
CA GLY A 172 -20.40 -11.21 3.25
C GLY A 172 -20.80 -10.00 4.09
N THR A 173 -19.95 -9.59 5.02
CA THR A 173 -20.12 -8.40 5.86
C THR A 173 -18.86 -7.56 5.85
N VAL A 174 -18.94 -6.33 6.34
CA VAL A 174 -17.73 -5.53 6.61
C VAL A 174 -16.86 -6.30 7.60
N PRO A 175 -15.57 -6.51 7.31
CA PRO A 175 -14.70 -7.35 8.13
C PRO A 175 -14.51 -6.77 9.53
N SER A 176 -14.70 -7.61 10.55
CA SER A 176 -14.34 -7.29 11.93
C SER A 176 -12.84 -7.53 12.17
N VAL A 177 -12.35 -7.12 13.33
CA VAL A 177 -10.94 -7.36 13.76
C VAL A 177 -10.57 -8.84 13.73
N GLU A 178 -11.51 -9.75 13.99
CA GLU A 178 -11.29 -11.20 14.01
C GLU A 178 -11.09 -11.78 12.60
N ASN A 179 -11.64 -11.11 11.58
CA ASN A 179 -11.57 -11.53 10.19
C ASN A 179 -10.34 -10.98 9.46
N GLN A 180 -9.46 -10.27 10.17
CA GLN A 180 -8.34 -9.56 9.59
C GLN A 180 -7.05 -9.81 10.34
N ALA A 181 -5.92 -9.66 9.63
CA ALA A 181 -4.59 -9.67 10.19
C ALA A 181 -3.70 -8.65 9.49
N THR A 182 -2.78 -8.05 10.22
CA THR A 182 -1.70 -7.22 9.70
C THR A 182 -0.38 -7.82 10.13
N ILE A 183 0.51 -8.05 9.17
CA ILE A 183 1.88 -8.53 9.37
C ILE A 183 2.81 -7.36 9.07
N LEU A 184 3.68 -7.00 10.01
CA LEU A 184 4.66 -5.91 9.85
C LEU A 184 5.87 -6.35 9.01
N LYS A 185 5.60 -7.08 7.93
CA LYS A 185 6.57 -7.52 6.93
C LYS A 185 5.97 -7.27 5.55
N GLY A 186 6.40 -6.20 4.93
CA GLY A 186 6.06 -5.85 3.56
C GLY A 186 7.30 -5.78 2.69
N GLY A 187 7.22 -5.05 1.59
CA GLY A 187 8.34 -4.88 0.66
C GLY A 187 9.57 -4.23 1.29
N ASP A 188 9.37 -3.35 2.27
CA ASP A 188 10.43 -2.64 2.99
C ASP A 188 11.27 -3.59 3.86
N TYR A 189 10.62 -4.55 4.51
CA TYR A 189 11.29 -5.61 5.25
C TYR A 189 12.18 -6.46 4.34
N VAL A 190 11.69 -6.84 3.17
CA VAL A 190 12.49 -7.59 2.18
C VAL A 190 13.66 -6.75 1.66
N ASP A 191 13.48 -5.44 1.45
CA ASP A 191 14.57 -4.53 1.04
C ASP A 191 15.70 -4.50 2.08
N GLU A 192 15.36 -4.41 3.36
CA GLU A 192 16.33 -4.40 4.46
C GLU A 192 17.12 -5.70 4.56
N LEU A 193 16.42 -6.83 4.45
CA LEU A 193 17.07 -8.14 4.42
C LEU A 193 17.98 -8.31 3.20
N LEU A 194 17.55 -7.81 2.03
CA LEU A 194 18.36 -7.88 0.81
C LEU A 194 19.62 -7.01 0.93
N VAL A 195 19.53 -5.83 1.53
CA VAL A 195 20.72 -5.01 1.84
C VAL A 195 21.68 -5.78 2.76
N ALA A 196 21.15 -6.42 3.82
CA ALA A 196 21.96 -7.19 4.76
C ALA A 196 22.63 -8.39 4.08
N ALA A 197 21.88 -9.18 3.30
CA ALA A 197 22.38 -10.36 2.59
C ALA A 197 23.47 -10.00 1.56
N ILE A 198 23.28 -8.89 0.81
CA ILE A 198 24.28 -8.43 -0.16
C ILE A 198 25.56 -7.94 0.56
N ARG A 199 25.42 -7.24 1.68
CA ARG A 199 26.59 -6.78 2.46
C ARG A 199 27.35 -7.93 3.11
N ASP A 200 26.66 -8.97 3.53
CA ASP A 200 27.29 -10.17 4.07
C ASP A 200 28.11 -10.90 2.98
N ALA A 201 27.54 -11.06 1.79
CA ALA A 201 28.23 -11.70 0.67
C ALA A 201 29.32 -10.81 0.05
N TYR A 202 29.10 -9.49 0.02
CA TYR A 202 29.99 -8.51 -0.61
C TYR A 202 30.24 -7.32 0.34
N PRO A 203 31.10 -7.44 1.37
CA PRO A 203 31.24 -6.43 2.44
C PRO A 203 31.67 -5.03 1.96
N THR A 204 32.28 -4.92 0.77
CA THR A 204 32.71 -3.66 0.18
C THR A 204 31.70 -3.06 -0.82
N ALA A 205 30.52 -3.65 -0.94
CA ALA A 205 29.49 -3.17 -1.84
C ALA A 205 28.95 -1.81 -1.39
N GLN A 206 28.98 -0.85 -2.31
CA GLN A 206 28.31 0.43 -2.15
C GLN A 206 26.82 0.26 -2.49
N LEU A 207 26.03 0.02 -1.46
CA LEU A 207 24.61 -0.32 -1.58
C LEU A 207 23.80 0.46 -0.55
N ASP A 208 22.73 1.07 -1.01
CA ASP A 208 21.67 1.63 -0.17
C ASP A 208 20.32 0.88 -0.38
N ARG A 209 19.33 1.20 0.43
CA ARG A 209 18.00 0.60 0.36
C ARG A 209 17.31 0.85 -0.99
N HIS A 210 17.57 1.98 -1.65
CA HIS A 210 16.96 2.30 -2.95
C HIS A 210 17.49 1.39 -4.06
N VAL A 211 18.77 1.04 -4.00
CA VAL A 211 19.36 0.07 -4.94
C VAL A 211 18.77 -1.32 -4.71
N ALA A 212 18.69 -1.78 -3.45
CA ALA A 212 18.09 -3.07 -3.11
C ALA A 212 16.62 -3.14 -3.54
N ARG A 213 15.84 -2.09 -3.29
CA ARG A 213 14.45 -1.98 -3.74
C ARG A 213 14.32 -2.15 -5.24
N ARG A 214 15.12 -1.46 -6.04
CA ARG A 214 15.09 -1.60 -7.51
C ARG A 214 15.42 -3.02 -7.96
N ILE A 215 16.41 -3.67 -7.34
CA ILE A 215 16.75 -5.07 -7.63
C ILE A 215 15.56 -5.97 -7.31
N LYS A 216 14.95 -5.83 -6.14
CA LYS A 216 13.77 -6.59 -5.73
C LYS A 216 12.60 -6.35 -6.70
N GLU A 217 12.24 -5.11 -6.99
CA GLU A 217 11.09 -4.79 -7.86
C GLU A 217 11.22 -5.38 -9.26
N HIS A 218 12.45 -5.52 -9.78
CA HIS A 218 12.67 -6.10 -11.11
C HIS A 218 12.86 -7.62 -11.11
N SER A 219 13.35 -8.19 -10.02
CA SER A 219 13.89 -9.56 -10.05
C SER A 219 13.33 -10.47 -8.95
N SER A 220 12.37 -9.99 -8.12
CA SER A 220 11.85 -10.76 -6.99
C SER A 220 11.21 -12.08 -7.42
N PHE A 221 11.54 -13.15 -6.70
CA PHE A 221 10.94 -14.46 -6.88
C PHE A 221 11.07 -15.31 -5.61
N VAL A 222 10.28 -16.38 -5.58
CA VAL A 222 10.34 -17.46 -4.58
C VAL A 222 10.31 -18.82 -5.30
N GLY A 223 10.84 -19.85 -4.66
CA GLY A 223 10.89 -21.22 -5.21
C GLY A 223 12.07 -21.42 -6.16
N GLU A 224 11.84 -22.19 -7.22
CA GLU A 224 12.90 -22.53 -8.16
C GLU A 224 13.42 -21.30 -8.90
N PRO A 225 14.74 -21.10 -8.95
CA PRO A 225 15.34 -20.01 -9.70
C PRO A 225 15.10 -20.17 -11.20
N GLY A 226 14.86 -19.06 -11.88
CA GLY A 226 14.94 -18.97 -13.33
C GLY A 226 16.35 -18.61 -13.77
N ASP A 227 16.46 -17.62 -14.67
CA ASP A 227 17.76 -17.08 -15.08
C ASP A 227 18.47 -16.41 -13.89
N PRO A 228 19.84 -16.48 -13.84
CA PRO A 228 20.62 -15.82 -12.81
C PRO A 228 20.36 -14.30 -12.74
N ILE A 229 20.31 -13.76 -11.53
CA ILE A 229 20.13 -12.33 -11.29
C ILE A 229 21.50 -11.67 -11.15
N ILE A 230 22.09 -11.32 -12.29
CA ILE A 230 23.38 -10.64 -12.34
C ILE A 230 23.18 -9.12 -12.26
N GLN A 231 23.85 -8.48 -11.31
CA GLN A 231 23.82 -7.03 -11.10
C GLN A 231 25.23 -6.45 -11.10
N ILE A 232 25.36 -5.20 -11.56
CA ILE A 232 26.62 -4.47 -11.46
C ILE A 232 26.58 -3.60 -10.18
N LEU A 233 27.35 -4.01 -9.18
CA LEU A 233 27.55 -3.24 -7.95
C LEU A 233 28.96 -2.61 -7.93
N ARG A 234 29.12 -1.53 -7.17
CA ARG A 234 30.45 -0.96 -6.92
C ARG A 234 31.08 -1.63 -5.70
N LEU A 235 32.10 -2.44 -5.93
CA LEU A 235 32.92 -3.06 -4.89
C LEU A 235 34.25 -2.29 -4.81
N ASN A 236 34.57 -1.69 -3.66
CA ASN A 236 35.74 -0.81 -3.53
C ASN A 236 35.81 0.28 -4.61
N GLY A 237 34.65 0.83 -5.00
CA GLY A 237 34.54 1.84 -6.05
C GLY A 237 34.58 1.32 -7.49
N ARG A 238 34.85 0.03 -7.73
CA ARG A 238 34.92 -0.58 -9.06
C ARG A 238 33.61 -1.26 -9.44
N PRO A 239 33.04 -1.01 -10.63
CA PRO A 239 31.91 -1.78 -11.14
C PRO A 239 32.27 -3.27 -11.22
N THR A 240 31.48 -4.12 -10.59
CA THR A 240 31.72 -5.56 -10.53
C THR A 240 30.40 -6.29 -10.73
N GLU A 241 30.38 -7.29 -11.60
CA GLU A 241 29.24 -8.18 -11.75
C GLU A 241 29.15 -9.12 -10.54
N VAL A 242 27.96 -9.21 -9.96
CA VAL A 242 27.66 -10.07 -8.81
C VAL A 242 26.39 -10.84 -9.08
N ASP A 243 26.35 -12.10 -8.66
CA ASP A 243 25.13 -12.92 -8.70
C ASP A 243 24.38 -12.75 -7.39
N LEU A 244 23.13 -12.27 -7.48
CA LEU A 244 22.25 -12.04 -6.36
C LEU A 244 21.06 -13.00 -6.31
N THR A 245 21.07 -14.06 -7.13
CA THR A 245 19.94 -15.00 -7.27
C THR A 245 19.51 -15.58 -5.94
N ASP A 246 20.43 -16.15 -5.16
CA ASP A 246 20.11 -16.74 -3.86
C ASP A 246 19.72 -15.70 -2.82
N ALA A 247 20.36 -14.53 -2.83
CA ALA A 247 20.03 -13.44 -1.90
C ALA A 247 18.60 -12.93 -2.14
N VAL A 248 18.21 -12.70 -3.39
CA VAL A 248 16.85 -12.26 -3.74
C VAL A 248 15.82 -13.33 -3.36
N ARG A 249 16.07 -14.60 -3.72
CA ARG A 249 15.17 -15.71 -3.37
C ARG A 249 14.97 -15.82 -1.87
N ALA A 250 16.05 -15.98 -1.13
CA ALA A 250 16.01 -16.22 0.31
C ALA A 250 15.30 -15.09 1.05
N THR A 251 15.52 -13.84 0.65
CA THR A 251 14.87 -12.68 1.29
C THR A 251 13.38 -12.59 0.95
N CYS A 252 12.99 -12.88 -0.30
CA CYS A 252 11.58 -12.90 -0.69
C CYS A 252 10.80 -14.04 -0.02
N GLU A 253 11.42 -15.20 0.20
CA GLU A 253 10.78 -16.34 0.87
C GLU A 253 10.45 -16.07 2.34
N THR A 254 11.09 -15.09 2.99
CA THR A 254 10.89 -14.78 4.43
C THR A 254 9.48 -14.34 4.80
N ILE A 255 8.70 -13.81 3.84
CA ILE A 255 7.32 -13.37 4.10
C ILE A 255 6.31 -14.52 4.00
N VAL A 256 6.66 -15.61 3.32
CA VAL A 256 5.72 -16.70 3.01
C VAL A 256 5.20 -17.42 4.25
N PRO A 257 6.04 -17.82 5.24
CA PRO A 257 5.57 -18.52 6.42
C PRO A 257 4.49 -17.76 7.21
N ASP A 258 4.67 -16.45 7.41
CA ASP A 258 3.72 -15.62 8.14
C ASP A 258 2.38 -15.49 7.38
N ILE A 259 2.42 -15.32 6.05
CA ILE A 259 1.22 -15.28 5.21
C ILE A 259 0.44 -16.58 5.33
N VAL A 260 1.13 -17.72 5.20
CA VAL A 260 0.52 -19.05 5.29
C VAL A 260 -0.08 -19.29 6.67
N GLU A 261 0.63 -18.96 7.75
CA GLU A 261 0.13 -19.11 9.11
C GLU A 261 -1.16 -18.31 9.34
N HIS A 262 -1.19 -17.05 8.88
CA HIS A 262 -2.37 -16.21 9.04
C HIS A 262 -3.54 -16.69 8.18
N LEU A 263 -3.29 -17.17 6.97
CA LEU A 263 -4.34 -17.79 6.13
C LEU A 263 -4.93 -19.04 6.80
N LYS A 264 -4.09 -19.92 7.38
CA LYS A 264 -4.55 -21.09 8.14
C LYS A 264 -5.43 -20.69 9.33
N ARG A 265 -5.01 -19.68 10.10
CA ARG A 265 -5.78 -19.17 11.24
C ARG A 265 -7.11 -18.56 10.78
N LEU A 266 -7.10 -17.72 9.74
CA LEU A 266 -8.29 -17.06 9.23
C LEU A 266 -9.22 -18.02 8.46
N LEU A 267 -8.75 -19.19 8.01
CA LEU A 267 -9.62 -20.21 7.42
C LEU A 267 -10.67 -20.70 8.44
N LEU A 268 -10.28 -20.75 9.73
CA LEU A 268 -11.17 -21.20 10.81
C LEU A 268 -12.31 -20.23 11.13
N VAL A 269 -12.30 -19.01 10.62
CA VAL A 269 -13.41 -18.07 10.81
C VAL A 269 -14.57 -18.34 9.84
N PHE A 270 -14.33 -19.11 8.77
CA PHE A 270 -15.39 -19.56 7.86
C PHE A 270 -16.08 -20.80 8.43
N ASP A 271 -17.37 -20.92 8.15
CA ASP A 271 -18.09 -22.16 8.40
C ASP A 271 -17.49 -23.30 7.55
N ALA A 272 -17.54 -24.52 8.05
CA ALA A 272 -16.81 -25.66 7.45
C ALA A 272 -17.16 -25.92 5.97
N ASP A 273 -18.42 -25.68 5.59
CA ASP A 273 -18.92 -25.82 4.22
C ASP A 273 -18.44 -24.70 3.27
N HIS A 274 -17.99 -23.56 3.80
CA HIS A 274 -17.48 -22.42 3.02
C HIS A 274 -15.95 -22.42 2.90
N GLN A 275 -15.21 -23.20 3.69
CA GLN A 275 -13.76 -23.21 3.71
C GLN A 275 -13.14 -23.60 2.36
N ALA A 276 -13.72 -24.60 1.68
CA ALA A 276 -13.26 -25.03 0.37
C ALA A 276 -13.39 -23.93 -0.70
N GLU A 277 -14.50 -23.17 -0.66
CA GLU A 277 -14.69 -22.03 -1.57
C GLU A 277 -13.71 -20.92 -1.25
N ALA A 278 -13.48 -20.59 0.03
CA ALA A 278 -12.52 -19.58 0.44
C ALA A 278 -11.08 -19.91 0.01
N LEU A 279 -10.66 -21.18 0.13
CA LEU A 279 -9.36 -21.65 -0.36
C LEU A 279 -9.20 -21.53 -1.87
N SER A 280 -10.29 -21.68 -2.63
CA SER A 280 -10.29 -21.49 -4.08
C SER A 280 -10.38 -20.02 -4.52
N ASN A 281 -10.50 -19.08 -3.58
CA ASN A 281 -10.60 -17.63 -3.79
C ASN A 281 -9.58 -16.85 -2.96
N ILE A 282 -8.30 -17.19 -3.03
CA ILE A 282 -7.20 -16.41 -2.43
C ILE A 282 -6.71 -15.42 -3.48
N ILE A 283 -6.76 -14.13 -3.16
CA ILE A 283 -6.45 -13.04 -4.08
C ILE A 283 -5.30 -12.22 -3.52
N LEU A 284 -4.19 -12.14 -4.27
CA LEU A 284 -3.02 -11.34 -3.94
C LEU A 284 -3.17 -9.95 -4.55
N ALA A 285 -2.92 -8.92 -3.74
CA ALA A 285 -2.93 -7.51 -4.08
C ALA A 285 -1.65 -6.82 -3.59
N GLY A 286 -1.55 -5.51 -3.87
CA GLY A 286 -0.37 -4.73 -3.53
C GLY A 286 0.87 -5.06 -4.36
N GLY A 287 1.89 -4.21 -4.27
CA GLY A 287 3.12 -4.34 -5.06
C GLY A 287 3.87 -5.66 -4.87
N GLY A 288 3.84 -6.21 -3.65
CA GLY A 288 4.48 -7.49 -3.31
C GLY A 288 3.83 -8.72 -3.96
N SER A 289 2.58 -8.61 -4.42
CA SER A 289 1.91 -9.68 -5.16
C SER A 289 2.63 -10.06 -6.47
N ARG A 290 3.47 -9.15 -6.98
CA ARG A 290 4.30 -9.36 -8.18
C ARG A 290 5.50 -10.27 -7.97
N ILE A 291 5.82 -10.68 -6.74
CA ILE A 291 6.89 -11.65 -6.47
C ILE A 291 6.58 -12.94 -7.22
N ARG A 292 7.42 -13.25 -8.21
CA ARG A 292 7.23 -14.43 -9.07
C ARG A 292 7.22 -15.72 -8.24
N GLY A 293 6.25 -16.59 -8.49
CA GLY A 293 6.13 -17.87 -7.77
C GLY A 293 5.38 -17.80 -6.44
N LEU A 294 5.10 -16.59 -5.91
CA LEU A 294 4.50 -16.42 -4.58
C LEU A 294 3.15 -17.15 -4.44
N GLY A 295 2.26 -16.97 -5.41
CA GLY A 295 0.94 -17.64 -5.38
C GLY A 295 1.04 -19.16 -5.41
N ALA A 296 1.97 -19.70 -6.20
CA ALA A 296 2.22 -21.15 -6.28
C ALA A 296 2.78 -21.68 -4.95
N MET A 297 3.71 -20.96 -4.33
CA MET A 297 4.29 -21.32 -3.04
C MET A 297 3.27 -21.31 -1.91
N ILE A 298 2.43 -20.27 -1.82
CA ILE A 298 1.32 -20.20 -0.85
C ILE A 298 0.37 -21.38 -1.07
N GLY A 299 -0.05 -21.64 -2.33
CA GLY A 299 -0.93 -22.75 -2.66
C GLY A 299 -0.32 -24.11 -2.28
N HIS A 300 0.99 -24.30 -2.51
CA HIS A 300 1.70 -25.52 -2.10
C HIS A 300 1.62 -25.76 -0.58
N HIS A 301 1.82 -24.71 0.23
CA HIS A 301 1.78 -24.83 1.69
C HIS A 301 0.36 -25.03 2.27
N LEU A 302 -0.67 -24.68 1.52
CA LEU A 302 -2.06 -24.82 1.95
C LEU A 302 -2.75 -26.07 1.37
N ARG A 303 -2.09 -26.85 0.51
CA ARG A 303 -2.67 -28.01 -0.22
C ARG A 303 -3.28 -29.08 0.68
N GLU A 304 -2.80 -29.21 1.92
CA GLU A 304 -3.33 -30.17 2.90
C GLU A 304 -4.76 -29.82 3.38
N TYR A 305 -5.19 -28.56 3.17
CA TYR A 305 -6.52 -28.06 3.57
C TYR A 305 -7.57 -28.19 2.45
N GLY A 306 -7.17 -28.50 1.21
CA GLY A 306 -8.07 -28.67 0.07
C GLY A 306 -7.50 -28.15 -1.25
N ASP A 307 -8.38 -27.96 -2.22
CA ASP A 307 -8.04 -27.37 -3.52
C ASP A 307 -7.81 -25.87 -3.37
N VAL A 308 -6.57 -25.45 -3.49
CA VAL A 308 -6.17 -24.04 -3.30
C VAL A 308 -5.96 -23.36 -4.65
N ARG A 309 -6.62 -22.23 -4.83
CA ARG A 309 -6.40 -21.37 -5.98
C ARG A 309 -5.98 -19.98 -5.51
N VAL A 310 -4.79 -19.57 -5.90
CA VAL A 310 -4.24 -18.23 -5.64
C VAL A 310 -4.16 -17.45 -6.93
N THR A 311 -4.75 -16.27 -6.96
CA THR A 311 -4.75 -15.38 -8.12
C THR A 311 -4.21 -14.00 -7.72
N MET A 312 -3.68 -13.25 -8.67
CA MET A 312 -3.23 -11.87 -8.47
C MET A 312 -4.23 -10.92 -9.12
N VAL A 313 -4.46 -9.76 -8.51
CA VAL A 313 -5.25 -8.67 -9.12
C VAL A 313 -4.59 -8.20 -10.43
N ALA A 314 -5.41 -7.70 -11.37
CA ALA A 314 -4.89 -7.26 -12.67
C ALA A 314 -3.98 -6.03 -12.57
N ASP A 315 -4.29 -5.12 -11.65
CA ASP A 315 -3.54 -3.88 -11.42
C ASP A 315 -3.24 -3.69 -9.93
N PRO A 316 -2.13 -4.28 -9.43
CA PRO A 316 -1.80 -4.23 -8.01
C PRO A 316 -1.54 -2.84 -7.45
N ASP A 317 -1.11 -1.87 -8.27
CA ASP A 317 -0.81 -0.51 -7.80
C ASP A 317 -2.08 0.31 -7.54
N PHE A 318 -3.21 -0.06 -8.15
CA PHE A 318 -4.44 0.72 -8.07
C PHE A 318 -5.65 -0.05 -7.55
N SER A 319 -5.51 -1.33 -7.24
CA SER A 319 -6.63 -2.16 -6.77
C SER A 319 -7.30 -1.60 -5.52
N GLY A 320 -6.53 -1.06 -4.57
CA GLY A 320 -7.03 -0.37 -3.39
C GLY A 320 -7.79 0.91 -3.76
N ALA A 321 -7.15 1.84 -4.45
CA ALA A 321 -7.77 3.10 -4.87
C ALA A 321 -9.00 2.90 -5.76
N GLN A 322 -8.99 1.89 -6.64
CA GLN A 322 -10.13 1.53 -7.47
C GLN A 322 -11.32 1.05 -6.63
N GLY A 323 -11.06 0.20 -5.64
CA GLY A 323 -12.11 -0.29 -4.74
C GLY A 323 -12.66 0.82 -3.85
N ALA A 324 -11.80 1.69 -3.34
CA ALA A 324 -12.19 2.89 -2.61
C ALA A 324 -13.07 3.82 -3.45
N LEU A 325 -12.69 4.09 -4.70
CA LEU A 325 -13.49 4.91 -5.61
C LEU A 325 -14.84 4.25 -5.91
N LYS A 326 -14.85 2.94 -6.18
CA LYS A 326 -16.10 2.21 -6.41
C LYS A 326 -17.04 2.32 -5.21
N LEU A 327 -16.52 2.13 -3.99
CA LEU A 327 -17.27 2.33 -2.76
C LEU A 327 -17.83 3.76 -2.67
N ALA A 328 -16.97 4.77 -2.92
CA ALA A 328 -17.40 6.17 -2.91
C ALA A 328 -18.53 6.48 -3.90
N MET A 329 -18.51 5.86 -5.08
CA MET A 329 -19.52 6.04 -6.13
C MET A 329 -20.85 5.30 -5.84
N GLU A 330 -20.80 4.19 -5.12
CA GLU A 330 -21.96 3.35 -4.81
C GLU A 330 -22.62 3.70 -3.47
N LEU A 331 -21.96 4.49 -2.61
CA LEU A 331 -22.53 4.96 -1.34
C LEU A 331 -23.77 5.84 -1.61
N PRO A 332 -24.94 5.50 -1.03
CA PRO A 332 -26.12 6.34 -1.12
C PRO A 332 -25.85 7.76 -0.54
N PRO A 333 -26.50 8.80 -1.11
CA PRO A 333 -26.32 10.19 -0.66
C PRO A 333 -26.56 10.42 0.83
N GLU A 334 -27.51 9.70 1.42
CA GLU A 334 -27.83 9.75 2.84
C GLU A 334 -26.67 9.27 3.73
N TYR A 335 -25.88 8.30 3.29
CA TYR A 335 -24.71 7.83 4.04
C TYR A 335 -23.60 8.87 4.05
N TRP A 336 -23.36 9.55 2.92
CA TRP A 336 -22.41 10.67 2.88
C TRP A 336 -22.80 11.80 3.82
N ASN A 337 -24.10 12.12 3.94
CA ASN A 337 -24.58 13.13 4.86
C ASN A 337 -24.42 12.71 6.33
N GLN A 338 -24.67 11.44 6.65
CA GLN A 338 -24.47 10.90 8.01
C GLN A 338 -23.00 10.89 8.42
N ILE A 339 -22.08 10.60 7.48
CA ILE A 339 -20.63 10.60 7.71
C ILE A 339 -20.12 12.02 7.89
N GLY A 340 -20.69 13.02 7.17
CA GLY A 340 -20.35 14.44 7.32
C GLY A 340 -20.73 15.02 8.68
N ASP A 341 -21.76 14.45 9.34
CA ASP A 341 -22.19 14.84 10.69
C ASP A 341 -21.43 14.09 11.81
N VAL A 342 -20.87 12.94 11.48
CA VAL A 342 -20.02 12.11 12.38
C VAL A 342 -18.80 11.70 11.57
N ILE A 343 -17.63 12.23 11.91
CA ILE A 343 -16.37 11.80 11.29
C ILE A 343 -16.29 10.27 11.43
N GLY A 344 -16.75 9.57 10.38
CA GLY A 344 -17.15 8.16 10.48
C GLY A 344 -16.01 7.21 10.15
N THR A 345 -15.60 6.42 11.11
CA THR A 345 -14.85 5.18 10.90
C THR A 345 -15.86 4.05 10.70
N VAL A 346 -15.93 3.45 9.53
CA VAL A 346 -16.56 2.15 9.35
C VAL A 346 -15.55 1.11 9.77
N GLY A 347 -15.88 0.37 10.83
CA GLY A 347 -15.05 -0.51 11.65
C GLY A 347 -14.43 -1.71 10.99
#